data_9871a365dac41432cc4bcc501b682e62
#
_entry.id   9871a365dac41432cc4bcc501b682e62
#
_cell.length_a   1.000
_cell.length_b   1.000
_cell.length_c   1.000
_cell.angle_alpha   90.00
_cell.angle_beta   90.00
_cell.angle_gamma   90.00
#
_symmetry.space_group_name_H-M   'P 1'
#
loop_
_entity.id
_entity.type
_entity.pdbx_description
1 polymer ?
#
loop_
_entity_poly.entity_id
_entity_poly.type
_entity_poly.pdbx_seq_one_letter_code
_entity_poly.pdbx_strand_id
1 'polypeptide(L)'
;MITNIYILICIGIWIYIHFIADDDYYATAMRLGAMYPEKVSNDHEYWRIFTCNFIHVDFLHLFMNVYCIYSLGHYFEMIMTEPVYLALLIVCMLSTGFIVYASSFYFESARHALT
;
A
#
# COMPACT_ATOMS: atom_id res chain seq x y z
N MET A 1 13.73 -8.41 -10.87
CA MET A 1 12.80 -7.85 -11.87
C MET A 1 11.47 -7.45 -11.27
N ILE A 2 10.83 -8.35 -10.53
CA ILE A 2 9.54 -8.05 -9.87
C ILE A 2 9.69 -6.90 -8.88
N THR A 3 10.76 -6.92 -8.09
CA THR A 3 11.04 -5.86 -7.12
C THR A 3 11.15 -4.49 -7.79
N ASN A 4 11.87 -4.42 -8.91
CA ASN A 4 12.03 -3.16 -9.62
C ASN A 4 10.72 -2.65 -10.19
N ILE A 5 9.88 -3.56 -10.70
CA ILE A 5 8.56 -3.19 -11.23
C ILE A 5 7.69 -2.61 -10.11
N TYR A 6 7.67 -3.26 -8.95
CA TYR A 6 6.91 -2.77 -7.81
C TYR A 6 7.36 -1.38 -7.38
N ILE A 7 8.68 -1.19 -7.27
CA ILE A 7 9.25 0.09 -6.86
C ILE A 7 8.89 1.19 -7.86
N LEU A 8 8.99 0.90 -9.16
CA LEU A 8 8.66 1.88 -10.20
C LEU A 8 7.19 2.26 -10.16
N ILE A 9 6.31 1.30 -9.91
CA ILE A 9 4.88 1.59 -9.77
C ILE A 9 4.63 2.52 -8.59
N CYS A 10 5.23 2.24 -7.45
CA CYS A 10 5.05 3.07 -6.25
C CYS A 10 5.55 4.50 -6.47
N ILE A 11 6.74 4.64 -7.06
CA ILE A 11 7.32 5.95 -7.33
C ILE A 11 6.47 6.71 -8.36
N GLY A 12 6.03 6.01 -9.41
CA GLY A 12 5.20 6.61 -10.45
C GLY A 12 3.87 7.12 -9.91
N ILE A 13 3.23 6.35 -9.05
CA ILE A 13 1.97 6.76 -8.42
C ILE A 13 2.19 7.98 -7.53
N TRP A 14 3.28 8.00 -6.75
CA TRP A 14 3.61 9.13 -5.89
C TRP A 14 3.81 10.41 -6.71
N ILE A 15 4.54 10.30 -7.84
CA ILE A 15 4.77 11.44 -8.72
C ILE A 15 3.45 11.93 -9.30
N TYR A 16 2.58 11.01 -9.73
CA TYR A 16 1.29 11.37 -10.28
C TYR A 16 0.45 12.13 -9.24
N ILE A 17 0.41 11.63 -8.01
CA ILE A 17 -0.40 12.23 -6.95
C ILE A 17 0.07 13.65 -6.63
N HIS A 18 1.38 13.88 -6.58
CA HIS A 18 1.92 15.15 -6.10
C HIS A 18 2.15 16.18 -7.20
N PHE A 19 2.39 15.75 -8.45
CA PHE A 19 2.83 16.68 -9.48
C PHE A 19 1.93 16.73 -10.71
N ILE A 20 1.16 15.69 -10.99
CA ILE A 20 0.41 15.59 -12.24
C ILE A 20 -1.09 15.77 -12.02
N ALA A 21 -1.65 15.16 -10.97
CA ALA A 21 -3.08 15.23 -10.69
C ALA A 21 -3.48 16.64 -10.27
N ASP A 22 -4.64 17.08 -10.74
CA ASP A 22 -5.18 18.41 -10.43
C ASP A 22 -5.85 18.45 -9.05
N ASP A 23 -6.27 17.32 -8.55
CA ASP A 23 -6.96 17.21 -7.27
C ASP A 23 -6.00 17.32 -6.10
N ASP A 24 -6.56 17.57 -4.89
CA ASP A 24 -5.81 17.41 -3.66
C ASP A 24 -5.20 16.01 -3.58
N TYR A 25 -3.97 15.90 -3.07
CA TYR A 25 -3.25 14.63 -3.10
C TYR A 25 -3.95 13.56 -2.25
N TYR A 26 -4.62 13.91 -1.16
CA TYR A 26 -5.38 12.93 -0.38
C TYR A 26 -6.58 12.42 -1.16
N ALA A 27 -7.30 13.32 -1.84
CA ALA A 27 -8.44 12.92 -2.67
C ALA A 27 -7.99 12.02 -3.82
N THR A 28 -6.87 12.36 -4.45
CA THR A 28 -6.32 11.56 -5.53
C THR A 28 -5.91 10.18 -5.03
N ALA A 29 -5.24 10.11 -3.87
CA ALA A 29 -4.82 8.85 -3.28
C ALA A 29 -6.03 7.95 -2.98
N MET A 30 -7.10 8.52 -2.43
CA MET A 30 -8.33 7.77 -2.15
C MET A 30 -8.98 7.24 -3.41
N ARG A 31 -8.98 8.05 -4.47
CA ARG A 31 -9.54 7.63 -5.75
C ARG A 31 -8.74 6.49 -6.36
N LEU A 32 -7.42 6.51 -6.23
CA LEU A 32 -6.55 5.49 -6.80
C LEU A 32 -6.54 4.18 -6.00
N GLY A 33 -6.98 4.20 -4.76
CA GLY A 33 -7.11 2.96 -4.00
C GLY A 33 -6.39 2.91 -2.67
N ALA A 34 -6.12 4.07 -2.05
CA ALA A 34 -5.58 4.11 -0.70
C ALA A 34 -6.56 3.46 0.27
N MET A 35 -6.06 3.02 1.42
CA MET A 35 -6.92 2.38 2.41
C MET A 35 -8.01 3.34 2.89
N TYR A 36 -9.25 2.92 2.73
CA TYR A 36 -10.42 3.65 3.19
C TYR A 36 -11.35 2.66 3.86
N PRO A 37 -11.20 2.44 5.19
CA PRO A 37 -11.89 1.33 5.87
C PRO A 37 -13.39 1.34 5.73
N GLU A 38 -14.01 2.53 5.76
CA GLU A 38 -15.46 2.64 5.65
C GLU A 38 -15.96 2.16 4.30
N LYS A 39 -15.23 2.44 3.22
CA LYS A 39 -15.59 1.96 1.89
C LYS A 39 -15.36 0.47 1.73
N VAL A 40 -14.35 -0.07 2.40
CA VAL A 40 -14.13 -1.52 2.42
C VAL A 40 -15.31 -2.22 3.08
N SER A 41 -15.76 -1.71 4.23
CA SER A 41 -16.84 -2.32 4.99
C SER A 41 -18.22 -2.09 4.37
N ASN A 42 -18.52 -0.85 4.00
CA ASN A 42 -19.88 -0.46 3.61
C ASN A 42 -20.13 -0.63 2.13
N ASP A 43 -19.14 -0.29 1.30
CA ASP A 43 -19.27 -0.35 -0.16
C ASP A 43 -18.63 -1.58 -0.77
N HIS A 44 -18.07 -2.47 0.08
CA HIS A 44 -17.43 -3.72 -0.36
C HIS A 44 -16.26 -3.49 -1.32
N GLU A 45 -15.53 -2.38 -1.16
CA GLU A 45 -14.35 -2.08 -1.99
C GLU A 45 -13.12 -2.82 -1.45
N TYR A 46 -13.18 -4.14 -1.48
CA TYR A 46 -12.11 -5.00 -0.94
C TYR A 46 -10.79 -4.88 -1.69
N TRP A 47 -10.84 -4.39 -2.93
CA TRP A 47 -9.63 -4.17 -3.73
C TRP A 47 -8.66 -3.19 -3.07
N ARG A 48 -9.15 -2.33 -2.19
CA ARG A 48 -8.31 -1.38 -1.47
C ARG A 48 -7.32 -2.06 -0.53
N ILE A 49 -7.64 -3.26 -0.06
CA ILE A 49 -6.74 -4.04 0.77
C ILE A 49 -5.45 -4.37 0.01
N PHE A 50 -5.56 -4.61 -1.29
CA PHE A 50 -4.40 -4.87 -2.13
C PHE A 50 -3.75 -3.57 -2.62
N THR A 51 -4.53 -2.66 -3.17
CA THR A 51 -4.01 -1.46 -3.84
C THR A 51 -3.38 -0.47 -2.89
N CYS A 52 -3.76 -0.46 -1.62
CA CYS A 52 -3.17 0.47 -0.65
C CYS A 52 -1.67 0.29 -0.50
N ASN A 53 -1.13 -0.88 -0.87
CA ASN A 53 0.30 -1.14 -0.79
C ASN A 53 1.11 -0.39 -1.84
N PHE A 54 0.47 0.14 -2.87
CA PHE A 54 1.13 0.88 -3.94
C PHE A 54 1.07 2.39 -3.74
N ILE A 55 0.30 2.85 -2.77
CA ILE A 55 -0.01 4.28 -2.63
C ILE A 55 0.65 4.81 -1.36
N HIS A 56 1.54 5.78 -1.54
CA HIS A 56 2.26 6.43 -0.46
C HIS A 56 2.10 7.93 -0.64
N VAL A 57 1.51 8.61 0.35
CA VAL A 57 1.29 10.05 0.26
C VAL A 57 2.50 10.80 0.79
N ASP A 58 3.08 10.33 1.88
CA ASP A 58 4.23 10.95 2.53
C ASP A 58 5.53 10.50 1.86
N PHE A 59 6.42 11.46 1.56
CA PHE A 59 7.71 11.15 0.93
C PHE A 59 8.57 10.25 1.81
N LEU A 60 8.62 10.51 3.11
CA LEU A 60 9.42 9.69 4.02
C LEU A 60 8.94 8.24 4.02
N HIS A 61 7.62 8.04 4.03
CA HIS A 61 7.05 6.71 3.99
C HIS A 61 7.40 5.99 2.69
N LEU A 62 7.30 6.70 1.56
CA LEU A 62 7.69 6.16 0.27
C LEU A 62 9.17 5.75 0.27
N PHE A 63 10.04 6.65 0.77
CA PHE A 63 11.47 6.40 0.77
C PHE A 63 11.82 5.18 1.62
N MET A 64 11.26 5.08 2.81
CA MET A 64 11.54 3.94 3.69
C MET A 64 11.05 2.64 3.10
N ASN A 65 9.87 2.64 2.50
CA ASN A 65 9.34 1.43 1.86
C ASN A 65 10.18 1.01 0.66
N VAL A 66 10.55 1.97 -0.19
CA VAL A 66 11.38 1.67 -1.36
C VAL A 66 12.73 1.11 -0.93
N TYR A 67 13.33 1.70 0.10
CA TYR A 67 14.61 1.22 0.60
C TYR A 67 14.52 -0.21 1.12
N CYS A 68 13.50 -0.50 1.93
CA CYS A 68 13.32 -1.84 2.47
C CYS A 68 13.01 -2.86 1.37
N ILE A 69 12.14 -2.50 0.44
CA ILE A 69 11.77 -3.40 -0.66
C ILE A 69 12.96 -3.63 -1.59
N TYR A 70 13.75 -2.59 -1.86
CA TYR A 70 14.95 -2.72 -2.69
C TYR A 70 15.92 -3.72 -2.05
N SER A 71 16.21 -3.52 -0.77
CA SER A 71 17.19 -4.35 -0.07
C SER A 71 16.73 -5.79 0.09
N LEU A 72 15.53 -5.99 0.62
CA LEU A 72 15.01 -7.32 0.91
C LEU A 72 14.51 -8.02 -0.34
N GLY A 73 13.87 -7.28 -1.25
CA GLY A 73 13.31 -7.87 -2.45
C GLY A 73 14.37 -8.44 -3.37
N HIS A 74 15.45 -7.72 -3.57
CA HIS A 74 16.55 -8.22 -4.39
C HIS A 74 17.19 -9.46 -3.79
N TYR A 75 17.32 -9.49 -2.46
CA TYR A 75 17.82 -10.68 -1.78
C TYR A 75 16.90 -11.88 -2.01
N PHE A 76 15.60 -11.70 -1.84
CA PHE A 76 14.64 -12.78 -2.04
C PHE A 76 14.56 -13.23 -3.49
N GLU A 77 14.73 -12.30 -4.44
CA GLU A 77 14.79 -12.67 -5.86
C GLU A 77 15.97 -13.58 -6.19
N MET A 78 17.07 -13.44 -5.43
CA MET A 78 18.23 -14.29 -5.63
C MET A 78 18.03 -15.72 -5.15
N ILE A 79 17.23 -15.92 -4.10
CA ILE A 79 17.08 -17.22 -3.45
C ILE A 79 15.78 -17.93 -3.79
N MET A 80 14.83 -17.24 -4.46
CA MET A 80 13.54 -17.79 -4.82
C MET A 80 13.31 -17.71 -6.32
N THR A 81 12.51 -18.64 -6.85
CA THR A 81 12.05 -18.51 -8.23
C THR A 81 11.05 -17.36 -8.33
N GLU A 82 10.90 -16.80 -9.53
CA GLU A 82 9.99 -15.66 -9.72
C GLU A 82 8.56 -15.95 -9.30
N PRO A 83 7.94 -17.10 -9.68
CA PRO A 83 6.58 -17.38 -9.24
C PRO A 83 6.44 -17.47 -7.72
N VAL A 84 7.43 -18.05 -7.03
CA VAL A 84 7.38 -18.17 -5.58
C VAL A 84 7.52 -16.80 -4.93
N TYR A 85 8.43 -15.97 -5.42
CA TYR A 85 8.60 -14.63 -4.89
C TYR A 85 7.35 -13.77 -5.11
N LEU A 86 6.76 -13.86 -6.31
CA LEU A 86 5.53 -13.12 -6.60
C LEU A 86 4.40 -13.54 -5.66
N ALA A 87 4.25 -14.84 -5.42
CA ALA A 87 3.23 -15.34 -4.51
C ALA A 87 3.47 -14.83 -3.09
N LEU A 88 4.73 -14.84 -2.63
CA LEU A 88 5.08 -14.32 -1.31
C LEU A 88 4.74 -12.82 -1.22
N LEU A 89 5.08 -12.06 -2.24
CA LEU A 89 4.83 -10.62 -2.26
C LEU A 89 3.32 -10.33 -2.19
N ILE A 90 2.52 -11.05 -2.96
CA ILE A 90 1.06 -10.88 -2.96
C ILE A 90 0.47 -11.22 -1.59
N VAL A 91 0.91 -12.33 -0.98
CA VAL A 91 0.43 -12.71 0.35
C VAL A 91 0.80 -11.64 1.37
N CYS A 92 2.02 -11.11 1.31
CA CYS A 92 2.44 -10.03 2.21
C CYS A 92 1.61 -8.77 2.02
N MET A 93 1.32 -8.40 0.77
CA MET A 93 0.50 -7.23 0.48
C MET A 93 -0.92 -7.38 1.02
N LEU A 94 -1.55 -8.52 0.79
CA LEU A 94 -2.89 -8.78 1.29
C LEU A 94 -2.93 -8.80 2.82
N SER A 95 -1.93 -9.41 3.45
CA SER A 95 -1.83 -9.46 4.90
C SER A 95 -1.64 -8.07 5.50
N THR A 96 -0.75 -7.28 4.91
CA THR A 96 -0.49 -5.91 5.37
C THR A 96 -1.74 -5.05 5.22
N GLY A 97 -2.40 -5.11 4.07
CA GLY A 97 -3.63 -4.36 3.84
C GLY A 97 -4.73 -4.74 4.81
N PHE A 98 -4.87 -6.04 5.09
CA PHE A 98 -5.87 -6.50 6.04
C PHE A 98 -5.54 -6.03 7.46
N ILE A 99 -4.27 -6.05 7.85
CA ILE A 99 -3.84 -5.58 9.16
C ILE A 99 -4.12 -4.08 9.32
N VAL A 100 -3.83 -3.30 8.28
CA VAL A 100 -4.10 -1.85 8.30
C VAL A 100 -5.60 -1.61 8.44
N TYR A 101 -6.41 -2.35 7.69
CA TYR A 101 -7.86 -2.24 7.76
C TYR A 101 -8.37 -2.57 9.16
N ALA A 102 -7.93 -3.69 9.73
CA ALA A 102 -8.36 -4.12 11.07
C ALA A 102 -7.87 -3.15 12.16
N SER A 103 -6.65 -2.63 12.02
CA SER A 103 -6.10 -1.66 12.95
C SER A 103 -6.90 -0.37 12.98
N SER A 104 -7.37 0.07 11.82
CA SER A 104 -8.19 1.28 11.73
C SER A 104 -9.47 1.15 12.55
N PHE A 105 -10.12 -0.02 12.49
CA PHE A 105 -11.30 -0.26 13.30
C PHE A 105 -10.99 -0.29 14.78
N TYR A 106 -9.88 -0.93 15.15
CA TYR A 106 -9.49 -1.01 16.56
C TYR A 106 -9.25 0.38 17.14
N PHE A 107 -8.49 1.21 16.43
CA PHE A 107 -8.19 2.55 16.90
C PHE A 107 -9.43 3.43 16.98
N GLU A 108 -10.34 3.29 16.00
CA GLU A 108 -11.57 4.05 16.02
C GLU A 108 -12.45 3.64 17.19
N SER A 109 -12.57 2.35 17.45
CA SER A 109 -13.33 1.85 18.59
C SER A 109 -12.74 2.33 19.91
N ALA A 110 -11.42 2.30 20.03
CA ALA A 110 -10.74 2.77 21.24
C ALA A 110 -10.96 4.27 21.46
N ARG A 111 -10.92 5.04 20.36
CA ARG A 111 -11.15 6.48 20.44
C ARG A 111 -12.59 6.78 20.90
N HIS A 112 -13.56 6.06 20.37
CA HIS A 112 -14.97 6.21 20.77
C HIS A 112 -15.17 5.84 22.23
N ALA A 113 -14.48 4.81 22.71
CA ALA A 113 -14.57 4.39 24.12
C ALA A 113 -14.04 5.43 25.08
N LEU A 114 -13.09 6.27 24.63
CA LEU A 114 -12.50 7.31 25.46
C LEU A 114 -13.32 8.61 25.49
N THR A 115 -14.23 8.74 24.55
CA THR A 115 -15.10 9.93 24.49
C THR A 115 -16.46 9.64 25.04
#